data_c07ad02c2e0196b05495c07fc6af0dd3
#
_entry.id   c07ad02c2e0196b05495c07fc6af0dd3
#
_cell.length_a   1.000
_cell.length_b   1.000
_cell.length_c   1.000
_cell.angle_alpha   90.00
_cell.angle_beta   90.00
_cell.angle_gamma   90.00
#
_symmetry.space_group_name_H-M   'P 1'
#
loop_
_entity.id
_entity.type
_entity.pdbx_description
1 polymer ?
#
loop_
_entity_poly.entity_id
_entity_poly.type
_entity_poly.pdbx_seq_one_letter_code
_entity_poly.pdbx_strand_id
1 'polypeptide(L)'
;MVLGLTGMFLLLTAFVYLLPTTFIDIEFSEEVQEHYNPFLDALMKGISWFGTQSVAISLALATALLFLVLGYRWEALFLSLTLLSSVLNFGLKLLVNRPRPTDDLVRIVVKAQHNSFPSGHTVFYVTFFGFLIFLMYRQREFPKPVRWGVGSVSLLLILAVPFSRVYLGAHWFSDVAAGFLLGLISLIGLIVLYFRFASSPSRHL
;
A
#
# COMPACT_ATOMS: atom_id res chain seq x y z
N MET A 1 10.52 -10.76 13.78
CA MET A 1 9.61 -10.48 12.65
C MET A 1 10.00 -9.21 11.90
N VAL A 2 9.99 -8.02 12.52
CA VAL A 2 10.35 -6.75 11.84
C VAL A 2 11.76 -6.78 11.23
N LEU A 3 12.75 -7.26 11.99
CA LEU A 3 14.13 -7.41 11.48
C LEU A 3 14.22 -8.30 10.23
N GLY A 4 13.44 -9.38 10.20
CA GLY A 4 13.38 -10.26 9.02
C GLY A 4 12.78 -9.56 7.80
N LEU A 5 11.65 -8.86 7.97
CA LEU A 5 11.02 -8.07 6.90
C LEU A 5 11.95 -6.96 6.39
N THR A 6 12.65 -6.27 7.31
CA THR A 6 13.63 -5.24 6.94
C THR A 6 14.80 -5.85 6.17
N GLY A 7 15.32 -6.99 6.62
CA GLY A 7 16.37 -7.71 5.90
C GLY A 7 15.96 -8.11 4.48
N MET A 8 14.76 -8.68 4.32
CA MET A 8 14.19 -9.02 3.00
C MET A 8 14.01 -7.78 2.12
N PHE A 9 13.50 -6.68 2.68
CA PHE A 9 13.35 -5.42 1.94
C PHE A 9 14.70 -4.88 1.47
N LEU A 10 15.72 -4.88 2.33
CA LEU A 10 17.07 -4.41 1.98
C LEU A 10 17.74 -5.29 0.92
N LEU A 11 17.61 -6.61 1.03
CA LEU A 11 18.11 -7.56 0.03
C LEU A 11 17.45 -7.35 -1.33
N LEU A 12 16.12 -7.19 -1.36
CA LEU A 12 15.39 -6.91 -2.58
C LEU A 12 15.76 -5.54 -3.16
N THR A 13 15.97 -4.54 -2.31
CA THR A 13 16.43 -3.20 -2.74
C THR A 13 17.81 -3.27 -3.37
N ALA A 14 18.75 -3.98 -2.76
CA ALA A 14 20.08 -4.18 -3.32
C ALA A 14 20.03 -4.96 -4.65
N PHE A 15 19.22 -6.01 -4.71
CA PHE A 15 19.01 -6.79 -5.94
C PHE A 15 18.50 -5.91 -7.10
N VAL A 16 17.46 -5.11 -6.85
CA VAL A 16 16.87 -4.21 -7.86
C VAL A 16 17.80 -3.07 -8.25
N TYR A 17 18.63 -2.58 -7.31
CA TYR A 17 19.63 -1.54 -7.60
C TYR A 17 20.73 -2.04 -8.54
N LEU A 18 21.15 -3.30 -8.36
CA LEU A 18 22.17 -3.93 -9.20
C LEU A 18 21.60 -4.42 -10.55
N LEU A 19 20.37 -4.88 -10.56
CA LEU A 19 19.66 -5.43 -11.73
C LEU A 19 18.31 -4.72 -11.90
N PRO A 20 18.27 -3.54 -12.54
CA PRO A 20 17.07 -2.71 -12.62
C PRO A 20 15.91 -3.35 -13.39
N THR A 21 16.19 -4.24 -14.33
CA THR A 21 15.19 -5.03 -15.06
C THR A 21 15.64 -6.47 -15.07
N THR A 22 14.78 -7.37 -14.58
CA THR A 22 15.10 -8.79 -14.47
C THR A 22 14.17 -9.62 -15.35
N PHE A 23 14.63 -10.81 -15.76
CA PHE A 23 13.80 -11.76 -16.49
C PHE A 23 12.52 -12.12 -15.70
N ILE A 24 12.63 -12.27 -14.37
CA ILE A 24 11.48 -12.57 -13.50
C ILE A 24 10.43 -11.44 -13.55
N ASP A 25 10.86 -10.18 -13.58
CA ASP A 25 9.94 -9.04 -13.68
C ASP A 25 9.18 -9.02 -15.01
N ILE A 26 9.87 -9.34 -16.11
CA ILE A 26 9.28 -9.38 -17.45
C ILE A 26 8.30 -10.55 -17.55
N GLU A 27 8.76 -11.76 -17.27
CA GLU A 27 7.96 -12.99 -17.36
C GLU A 27 6.71 -12.92 -16.51
N PHE A 28 6.82 -12.43 -15.26
CA PHE A 28 5.65 -12.25 -14.39
C PHE A 28 4.67 -11.20 -14.94
N SER A 29 5.18 -10.15 -15.57
CA SER A 29 4.33 -9.12 -16.17
C SER A 29 3.60 -9.64 -17.41
N GLU A 30 4.28 -10.41 -18.25
CA GLU A 30 3.68 -11.07 -19.43
C GLU A 30 2.60 -12.05 -19.00
N GLU A 31 2.84 -12.92 -18.03
CA GLU A 31 1.89 -13.87 -17.48
C GLU A 31 0.62 -13.17 -16.95
N VAL A 32 0.80 -12.12 -16.14
CA VAL A 32 -0.32 -11.34 -15.59
C VAL A 32 -1.11 -10.60 -16.68
N GLN A 33 -0.47 -10.25 -17.79
CA GLN A 33 -1.07 -9.55 -18.93
C GLN A 33 -1.54 -10.47 -20.06
N GLU A 34 -1.33 -11.77 -19.97
CA GLU A 34 -1.71 -12.74 -21.02
C GLU A 34 -3.19 -12.62 -21.40
N HIS A 35 -4.05 -12.46 -20.42
CA HIS A 35 -5.47 -12.29 -20.61
C HIS A 35 -5.88 -10.85 -20.33
N TYR A 36 -6.11 -10.07 -21.39
CA TYR A 36 -6.55 -8.69 -21.27
C TYR A 36 -7.86 -8.43 -22.04
N ASN A 37 -8.70 -7.60 -21.48
CA ASN A 37 -9.92 -7.11 -22.11
C ASN A 37 -10.35 -5.76 -21.47
N PRO A 38 -11.26 -5.00 -22.12
CA PRO A 38 -11.71 -3.70 -21.60
C PRO A 38 -12.32 -3.75 -20.19
N PHE A 39 -13.02 -4.84 -19.85
CA PHE A 39 -13.61 -5.01 -18.52
C PHE A 39 -12.52 -5.16 -17.45
N LEU A 40 -11.53 -6.00 -17.72
CA LEU A 40 -10.41 -6.23 -16.80
C LEU A 40 -9.54 -4.98 -16.66
N ASP A 41 -9.31 -4.24 -17.74
CA ASP A 41 -8.64 -2.93 -17.72
C ASP A 41 -9.37 -1.94 -16.78
N ALA A 42 -10.71 -1.86 -16.91
CA ALA A 42 -11.53 -0.98 -16.07
C ALA A 42 -11.50 -1.42 -14.61
N LEU A 43 -11.61 -2.72 -14.34
CA LEU A 43 -11.55 -3.29 -12.99
C LEU A 43 -10.20 -2.99 -12.32
N MET A 44 -9.09 -3.24 -13.01
CA MET A 44 -7.74 -3.01 -12.48
C MET A 44 -7.47 -1.51 -12.26
N LYS A 45 -7.98 -0.64 -13.14
CA LYS A 45 -7.94 0.82 -12.92
C LYS A 45 -8.76 1.21 -11.69
N GLY A 46 -9.96 0.65 -11.51
CA GLY A 46 -10.82 0.89 -10.35
C GLY A 46 -10.16 0.45 -9.04
N ILE A 47 -9.57 -0.76 -9.00
CA ILE A 47 -8.80 -1.22 -7.86
C ILE A 47 -7.65 -0.26 -7.56
N SER A 48 -6.91 0.17 -8.57
CA SER A 48 -5.74 1.05 -8.42
C SER A 48 -6.10 2.49 -8.02
N TRP A 49 -7.33 2.93 -8.28
CA TRP A 49 -7.75 4.33 -8.13
C TRP A 49 -7.57 4.88 -6.71
N PHE A 50 -7.86 4.10 -5.67
CA PHE A 50 -7.70 4.51 -4.27
C PHE A 50 -6.24 4.82 -3.88
N GLY A 51 -5.26 4.34 -4.64
CA GLY A 51 -3.83 4.61 -4.41
C GLY A 51 -3.28 5.78 -5.22
N THR A 52 -4.10 6.45 -6.04
CA THR A 52 -3.68 7.71 -6.67
C THR A 52 -3.46 8.77 -5.60
N GLN A 53 -2.44 9.60 -5.75
CA GLN A 53 -1.96 10.47 -4.65
C GLN A 53 -3.06 11.34 -4.03
N SER A 54 -3.85 12.00 -4.85
CA SER A 54 -4.96 12.86 -4.36
C SER A 54 -6.02 12.05 -3.62
N VAL A 55 -6.43 10.90 -4.18
CA VAL A 55 -7.45 10.04 -3.58
C VAL A 55 -6.95 9.43 -2.28
N ALA A 56 -5.71 8.94 -2.25
CA ALA A 56 -5.10 8.36 -1.06
C ALA A 56 -5.04 9.35 0.11
N ILE A 57 -4.60 10.59 -0.17
CA ILE A 57 -4.57 11.67 0.85
C ILE A 57 -5.98 12.00 1.31
N SER A 58 -6.92 12.23 0.38
CA SER A 58 -8.31 12.56 0.72
C SER A 58 -8.98 11.45 1.52
N LEU A 59 -8.78 10.19 1.13
CA LEU A 59 -9.35 9.03 1.82
C LEU A 59 -8.79 8.90 3.25
N ALA A 60 -7.48 9.03 3.42
CA ALA A 60 -6.85 8.94 4.75
C ALA A 60 -7.33 10.06 5.67
N LEU A 61 -7.37 11.31 5.17
CA LEU A 61 -7.81 12.46 5.97
C LEU A 61 -9.31 12.45 6.25
N ALA A 62 -10.15 12.06 5.28
CA ALA A 62 -11.61 11.93 5.49
C ALA A 62 -11.92 10.84 6.52
N THR A 63 -11.22 9.69 6.45
CA THR A 63 -11.38 8.62 7.43
C THR A 63 -10.88 9.07 8.81
N ALA A 64 -9.75 9.76 8.89
CA ALA A 64 -9.24 10.32 10.14
C ALA A 64 -10.23 11.33 10.74
N LEU A 65 -10.80 12.23 9.93
CA LEU A 65 -11.82 13.18 10.37
C LEU A 65 -13.06 12.46 10.90
N LEU A 66 -13.53 11.42 10.22
CA LEU A 66 -14.66 10.60 10.69
C LEU A 66 -14.39 10.02 12.08
N PHE A 67 -13.20 9.42 12.29
CA PHE A 67 -12.82 8.88 13.60
C PHE A 67 -12.70 9.99 14.66
N LEU A 68 -12.19 11.16 14.30
CA LEU A 68 -12.10 12.31 15.20
C LEU A 68 -13.48 12.80 15.65
N VAL A 69 -14.43 12.92 14.74
CA VAL A 69 -15.82 13.33 15.02
C VAL A 69 -16.53 12.29 15.90
N LEU A 70 -16.22 11.00 15.73
CA LEU A 70 -16.71 9.91 16.57
C LEU A 70 -16.03 9.84 17.96
N GLY A 71 -15.08 10.74 18.26
CA GLY A 71 -14.38 10.79 19.56
C GLY A 71 -13.11 9.95 19.63
N TYR A 72 -12.72 9.26 18.57
CA TYR A 72 -11.55 8.37 18.50
C TYR A 72 -10.28 9.16 18.11
N ARG A 73 -9.77 10.02 19.00
CA ARG A 73 -8.67 10.98 18.71
C ARG A 73 -7.36 10.30 18.32
N TRP A 74 -7.00 9.22 19.00
CA TRP A 74 -5.76 8.47 18.72
C TRP A 74 -5.85 7.72 17.40
N GLU A 75 -6.98 7.10 17.13
CA GLU A 75 -7.24 6.41 15.87
C GLU A 75 -7.18 7.40 14.69
N ALA A 76 -7.78 8.58 14.85
CA ALA A 76 -7.73 9.66 13.85
C ALA A 76 -6.29 10.12 13.58
N LEU A 77 -5.50 10.34 14.65
CA LEU A 77 -4.09 10.69 14.52
C LEU A 77 -3.31 9.60 13.75
N PHE A 78 -3.45 8.34 14.16
CA PHE A 78 -2.71 7.25 13.54
C PHE A 78 -3.15 6.94 12.12
N LEU A 79 -4.42 7.13 11.76
CA LEU A 79 -4.90 7.12 10.37
C LEU A 79 -4.21 8.19 9.52
N SER A 80 -4.07 9.40 10.03
CA SER A 80 -3.31 10.46 9.34
C SER A 80 -1.83 10.11 9.20
N LEU A 81 -1.22 9.49 10.22
CA LEU A 81 0.18 9.05 10.21
C LEU A 81 0.47 7.93 9.20
N THR A 82 -0.56 7.21 8.69
CA THR A 82 -0.35 6.26 7.59
C THR A 82 0.26 6.93 6.35
N LEU A 83 -0.01 8.22 6.13
CA LEU A 83 0.55 9.00 5.02
C LEU A 83 2.08 9.15 5.08
N LEU A 84 2.69 9.01 6.27
CA LEU A 84 4.16 9.04 6.40
C LEU A 84 4.83 7.89 5.63
N SER A 85 4.16 6.76 5.47
CA SER A 85 4.66 5.67 4.65
C SER A 85 4.86 6.08 3.18
N SER A 86 3.99 6.97 2.67
CA SER A 86 4.12 7.52 1.31
C SER A 86 5.30 8.48 1.20
N VAL A 87 5.60 9.25 2.26
CA VAL A 87 6.79 10.12 2.30
C VAL A 87 8.07 9.30 2.30
N LEU A 88 8.13 8.25 3.13
CA LEU A 88 9.26 7.30 3.14
C LEU A 88 9.44 6.64 1.77
N ASN A 89 8.35 6.18 1.16
CA ASN A 89 8.37 5.60 -0.18
C ASN A 89 8.91 6.59 -1.23
N PHE A 90 8.52 7.86 -1.16
CA PHE A 90 9.01 8.88 -2.09
C PHE A 90 10.53 9.11 -1.94
N GLY A 91 11.05 9.15 -0.71
CA GLY A 91 12.49 9.23 -0.45
C GLY A 91 13.25 8.04 -1.07
N LEU A 92 12.74 6.82 -0.90
CA LEU A 92 13.33 5.61 -1.48
C LEU A 92 13.29 5.63 -3.02
N LYS A 93 12.24 6.17 -3.63
CA LYS A 93 12.17 6.36 -5.10
C LYS A 93 13.31 7.22 -5.64
N LEU A 94 13.65 8.29 -4.94
CA LEU A 94 14.75 9.17 -5.32
C LEU A 94 16.10 8.48 -5.17
N LEU A 95 16.28 7.65 -4.15
CA LEU A 95 17.53 6.95 -3.87
C LEU A 95 17.80 5.82 -4.85
N VAL A 96 16.80 4.98 -5.15
CA VAL A 96 16.97 3.80 -6.01
C VAL A 96 16.91 4.15 -7.50
N ASN A 97 16.14 5.17 -7.87
CA ASN A 97 16.02 5.72 -9.23
C ASN A 97 15.77 4.67 -10.33
N ARG A 98 14.93 3.66 -10.04
CA ARG A 98 14.64 2.56 -10.95
C ARG A 98 13.73 2.99 -12.10
N PRO A 99 14.05 2.63 -13.38
CA PRO A 99 13.16 2.86 -14.52
C PRO A 99 11.88 2.04 -14.40
N ARG A 100 10.80 2.55 -15.00
CA ARG A 100 9.52 1.83 -15.10
C ARG A 100 9.49 0.85 -16.27
N PRO A 101 8.51 -0.07 -16.29
CA PRO A 101 8.18 -0.84 -17.49
C PRO A 101 7.99 0.06 -18.70
N THR A 102 8.45 -0.40 -19.87
CA THR A 102 8.38 0.31 -21.16
C THR A 102 7.54 -0.47 -22.15
N ASP A 103 6.99 0.20 -23.16
CA ASP A 103 6.05 -0.39 -24.14
C ASP A 103 6.70 -1.47 -25.03
N ASP A 104 8.03 -1.52 -25.10
CA ASP A 104 8.80 -2.54 -25.81
C ASP A 104 8.96 -3.85 -25.03
N LEU A 105 8.69 -3.82 -23.72
CA LEU A 105 8.82 -4.98 -22.86
C LEU A 105 7.46 -5.51 -22.37
N VAL A 106 6.51 -4.64 -22.08
CA VAL A 106 5.20 -5.02 -21.52
C VAL A 106 4.12 -4.03 -21.98
N ARG A 107 2.85 -4.44 -21.92
CA ARG A 107 1.71 -3.58 -22.24
C ARG A 107 1.53 -2.48 -21.19
N ILE A 108 1.56 -1.21 -21.59
CA ILE A 108 1.34 -0.05 -20.70
C ILE A 108 -0.11 0.42 -20.80
N VAL A 109 -0.93 0.12 -19.80
CA VAL A 109 -2.35 0.54 -19.71
C VAL A 109 -2.49 1.88 -19.00
N VAL A 110 -1.57 2.18 -18.07
CA VAL A 110 -1.54 3.43 -17.29
C VAL A 110 -0.13 3.97 -17.24
N LYS A 111 0.07 5.15 -17.82
CA LYS A 111 1.35 5.90 -17.70
C LYS A 111 1.46 6.46 -16.28
N ALA A 112 2.45 6.00 -15.54
CA ALA A 112 2.72 6.46 -14.20
C ALA A 112 3.95 7.38 -14.18
N GLN A 113 3.93 8.39 -13.30
CA GLN A 113 5.02 9.36 -13.15
C GLN A 113 6.04 8.88 -12.09
N HIS A 114 7.23 9.51 -12.11
CA HIS A 114 8.34 9.24 -11.19
C HIS A 114 8.92 7.82 -11.32
N ASN A 115 9.93 7.52 -10.51
CA ASN A 115 10.66 6.25 -10.48
C ASN A 115 9.77 5.06 -10.06
N SER A 116 10.16 3.87 -10.47
CA SER A 116 9.34 2.67 -10.29
C SER A 116 9.36 2.15 -8.86
N PHE A 117 10.54 1.99 -8.28
CA PHE A 117 10.76 1.29 -6.99
C PHE A 117 10.74 2.22 -5.78
N PRO A 118 10.12 1.81 -4.67
CA PRO A 118 9.11 0.76 -4.55
C PRO A 118 7.71 1.25 -4.96
N SER A 119 6.74 0.33 -5.11
CA SER A 119 5.37 0.68 -5.50
C SER A 119 4.63 1.46 -4.42
N GLY A 120 4.37 2.74 -4.66
CA GLY A 120 3.68 3.62 -3.69
C GLY A 120 2.23 3.24 -3.44
N HIS A 121 1.51 2.75 -4.46
CA HIS A 121 0.16 2.23 -4.30
C HIS A 121 0.15 1.07 -3.30
N THR A 122 1.07 0.11 -3.48
CA THR A 122 1.16 -1.06 -2.60
C THR A 122 1.51 -0.67 -1.17
N VAL A 123 2.49 0.25 -0.98
CA VAL A 123 2.83 0.78 0.35
C VAL A 123 1.61 1.38 1.04
N PHE A 124 0.89 2.28 0.34
CA PHE A 124 -0.30 2.93 0.90
C PHE A 124 -1.39 1.92 1.27
N TYR A 125 -1.71 0.98 0.36
CA TYR A 125 -2.77 -0.01 0.60
C TYR A 125 -2.46 -0.88 1.82
N VAL A 126 -1.25 -1.41 1.89
CA VAL A 126 -0.85 -2.26 3.02
C VAL A 126 -0.86 -1.47 4.33
N THR A 127 -0.36 -0.24 4.32
CA THR A 127 -0.28 0.57 5.55
C THR A 127 -1.66 1.09 5.97
N PHE A 128 -2.40 1.75 5.08
CA PHE A 128 -3.68 2.39 5.41
C PHE A 128 -4.79 1.36 5.64
N PHE A 129 -5.05 0.50 4.66
CA PHE A 129 -6.10 -0.51 4.79
C PHE A 129 -5.74 -1.58 5.83
N GLY A 130 -4.45 -1.90 5.99
CA GLY A 130 -3.98 -2.76 7.07
C GLY A 130 -4.24 -2.16 8.45
N PHE A 131 -4.03 -0.84 8.61
CA PHE A 131 -4.36 -0.15 9.85
C PHE A 131 -5.88 -0.08 10.09
N LEU A 132 -6.70 0.07 9.05
CA LEU A 132 -8.16 -0.05 9.15
C LEU A 132 -8.60 -1.43 9.62
N ILE A 133 -8.01 -2.51 9.09
CA ILE A 133 -8.28 -3.88 9.57
C ILE A 133 -7.96 -3.98 11.06
N PHE A 134 -6.79 -3.47 11.47
CA PHE A 134 -6.39 -3.45 12.88
C PHE A 134 -7.41 -2.69 13.75
N LEU A 135 -7.87 -1.51 13.32
CA LEU A 135 -8.88 -0.74 14.05
C LEU A 135 -10.22 -1.49 14.12
N MET A 136 -10.68 -2.11 13.04
CA MET A 136 -11.91 -2.91 13.04
C MET A 136 -11.82 -4.15 13.97
N TYR A 137 -10.65 -4.71 14.12
CA TYR A 137 -10.40 -5.76 15.09
C TYR A 137 -10.40 -5.23 16.53
N ARG A 138 -9.79 -4.07 16.76
CA ARG A 138 -9.58 -3.47 18.09
C ARG A 138 -10.83 -2.82 18.66
N GLN A 139 -11.58 -2.06 17.85
CA GLN A 139 -12.74 -1.28 18.27
C GLN A 139 -14.01 -2.12 18.24
N ARG A 140 -14.27 -2.82 19.38
CA ARG A 140 -15.42 -3.73 19.54
C ARG A 140 -16.76 -3.00 19.64
N GLU A 141 -16.76 -1.70 19.84
CA GLU A 141 -17.96 -0.84 19.91
C GLU A 141 -18.67 -0.70 18.56
N PHE A 142 -17.94 -0.80 17.45
CA PHE A 142 -18.56 -0.81 16.14
C PHE A 142 -19.37 -2.10 15.90
N PRO A 143 -20.55 -1.97 15.22
CA PRO A 143 -21.38 -3.12 14.87
C PRO A 143 -20.59 -4.19 14.08
N LYS A 144 -20.84 -5.47 14.40
CA LYS A 144 -20.16 -6.59 13.70
C LYS A 144 -20.18 -6.48 12.16
N PRO A 145 -21.35 -6.15 11.52
CA PRO A 145 -21.39 -6.03 10.05
C PRO A 145 -20.43 -4.96 9.50
N VAL A 146 -20.32 -3.81 10.18
CA VAL A 146 -19.39 -2.73 9.79
C VAL A 146 -17.95 -3.22 9.89
N ARG A 147 -17.58 -3.86 11.01
CA ARG A 147 -16.24 -4.37 11.25
C ARG A 147 -15.82 -5.41 10.21
N TRP A 148 -16.69 -6.37 9.94
CA TRP A 148 -16.44 -7.40 8.92
C TRP A 148 -16.45 -6.81 7.51
N GLY A 149 -17.40 -5.92 7.18
CA GLY A 149 -17.47 -5.27 5.88
C GLY A 149 -16.21 -4.47 5.55
N VAL A 150 -15.84 -3.54 6.44
CA VAL A 150 -14.63 -2.72 6.26
C VAL A 150 -13.38 -3.59 6.24
N GLY A 151 -13.27 -4.58 7.14
CA GLY A 151 -12.13 -5.49 7.20
C GLY A 151 -11.96 -6.32 5.93
N SER A 152 -13.04 -6.93 5.43
CA SER A 152 -13.01 -7.76 4.22
C SER A 152 -12.69 -6.95 2.97
N VAL A 153 -13.33 -5.78 2.79
CA VAL A 153 -13.02 -4.88 1.66
C VAL A 153 -11.57 -4.42 1.70
N SER A 154 -11.07 -4.04 2.89
CA SER A 154 -9.67 -3.64 3.06
C SER A 154 -8.71 -4.77 2.70
N LEU A 155 -8.99 -5.99 3.14
CA LEU A 155 -8.17 -7.16 2.81
C LEU A 155 -8.17 -7.45 1.31
N LEU A 156 -9.34 -7.44 0.67
CA LEU A 156 -9.46 -7.63 -0.78
C LEU A 156 -8.66 -6.60 -1.56
N LEU A 157 -8.71 -5.33 -1.16
CA LEU A 157 -7.93 -4.26 -1.79
C LEU A 157 -6.42 -4.47 -1.62
N ILE A 158 -5.96 -4.85 -0.42
CA ILE A 158 -4.54 -5.16 -0.17
C ILE A 158 -4.06 -6.31 -1.05
N LEU A 159 -4.87 -7.35 -1.23
CA LEU A 159 -4.49 -8.50 -2.05
C LEU A 159 -4.59 -8.22 -3.55
N ALA A 160 -5.52 -7.38 -3.98
CA ALA A 160 -5.76 -7.10 -5.40
C ALA A 160 -4.81 -6.04 -5.99
N VAL A 161 -4.38 -5.04 -5.18
CA VAL A 161 -3.55 -3.94 -5.70
C VAL A 161 -2.20 -4.41 -6.29
N PRO A 162 -1.48 -5.41 -5.74
CA PRO A 162 -0.26 -5.92 -6.33
C PRO A 162 -0.46 -6.34 -7.79
N PHE A 163 -1.46 -7.17 -8.03
CA PHE A 163 -1.81 -7.63 -9.39
C PHE A 163 -2.23 -6.49 -10.29
N SER A 164 -3.04 -5.56 -9.78
CA SER A 164 -3.46 -4.38 -10.53
C SER A 164 -2.26 -3.56 -11.02
N ARG A 165 -1.22 -3.36 -10.20
CA ARG A 165 -0.07 -2.53 -10.58
C ARG A 165 0.81 -3.17 -11.65
N VAL A 166 0.98 -4.49 -11.62
CA VAL A 166 1.69 -5.24 -12.67
C VAL A 166 0.84 -5.32 -13.94
N TYR A 167 -0.43 -5.67 -13.83
CA TYR A 167 -1.36 -5.74 -14.96
C TYR A 167 -1.45 -4.43 -15.75
N LEU A 168 -1.48 -3.30 -15.05
CA LEU A 168 -1.54 -1.97 -15.67
C LEU A 168 -0.20 -1.52 -16.31
N GLY A 169 0.86 -2.33 -16.23
CA GLY A 169 2.20 -2.00 -16.74
C GLY A 169 2.85 -0.82 -15.99
N ALA A 170 2.40 -0.52 -14.78
CA ALA A 170 2.87 0.65 -14.03
C ALA A 170 4.07 0.35 -13.14
N HIS A 171 4.27 -0.90 -12.75
CA HIS A 171 5.33 -1.37 -11.86
C HIS A 171 5.77 -2.79 -12.22
N TRP A 172 7.02 -3.07 -11.96
CA TRP A 172 7.58 -4.43 -11.96
C TRP A 172 7.07 -5.24 -10.75
N PHE A 173 7.08 -6.57 -10.87
CA PHE A 173 6.73 -7.46 -9.76
C PHE A 173 7.56 -7.17 -8.49
N SER A 174 8.87 -7.00 -8.65
CA SER A 174 9.78 -6.71 -7.54
C SER A 174 9.52 -5.34 -6.87
N ASP A 175 9.02 -4.32 -7.61
CA ASP A 175 8.58 -3.05 -7.01
C ASP A 175 7.38 -3.24 -6.08
N VAL A 176 6.47 -4.11 -6.51
CA VAL A 176 5.25 -4.42 -5.77
C VAL A 176 5.57 -5.25 -4.53
N ALA A 177 6.46 -6.25 -4.65
CA ALA A 177 6.94 -7.06 -3.54
C ALA A 177 7.64 -6.18 -2.47
N ALA A 178 8.53 -5.28 -2.92
CA ALA A 178 9.18 -4.32 -2.03
C ALA A 178 8.18 -3.36 -1.38
N GLY A 179 7.20 -2.87 -2.15
CA GLY A 179 6.12 -2.03 -1.62
C GLY A 179 5.30 -2.74 -0.55
N PHE A 180 5.05 -4.04 -0.72
CA PHE A 180 4.35 -4.86 0.27
C PHE A 180 5.16 -5.00 1.57
N LEU A 181 6.45 -5.30 1.46
CA LEU A 181 7.36 -5.40 2.61
C LEU A 181 7.45 -4.07 3.36
N LEU A 182 7.67 -2.95 2.65
CA LEU A 182 7.75 -1.62 3.26
C LEU A 182 6.42 -1.23 3.92
N GLY A 183 5.30 -1.55 3.28
CA GLY A 183 3.96 -1.34 3.84
C GLY A 183 3.74 -2.12 5.13
N LEU A 184 4.16 -3.39 5.20
CA LEU A 184 4.09 -4.20 6.42
C LEU A 184 4.99 -3.65 7.54
N ILE A 185 6.22 -3.24 7.22
CA ILE A 185 7.13 -2.62 8.19
C ILE A 185 6.50 -1.36 8.76
N SER A 186 5.95 -0.49 7.90
CA SER A 186 5.27 0.74 8.29
C SER A 186 4.04 0.47 9.15
N LEU A 187 3.22 -0.49 8.76
CA LEU A 187 2.01 -0.92 9.50
C LEU A 187 2.36 -1.42 10.91
N ILE A 188 3.35 -2.30 11.02
CA ILE A 188 3.78 -2.84 12.31
C ILE A 188 4.32 -1.72 13.20
N GLY A 189 5.13 -0.82 12.62
CA GLY A 189 5.64 0.35 13.35
C GLY A 189 4.52 1.23 13.89
N LEU A 190 3.50 1.54 13.06
CA LEU A 190 2.33 2.30 13.48
C LEU A 190 1.53 1.59 14.59
N ILE A 191 1.31 0.28 14.48
CA ILE A 191 0.59 -0.49 15.50
C ILE A 191 1.36 -0.50 16.83
N VAL A 192 2.68 -0.68 16.80
CA VAL A 192 3.52 -0.63 18.01
C VAL A 192 3.45 0.75 18.67
N LEU A 193 3.57 1.82 17.88
CA LEU A 193 3.45 3.20 18.37
C LEU A 193 2.04 3.48 18.90
N TYR A 194 1.01 3.00 18.22
CA TYR A 194 -0.37 3.11 18.68
C TYR A 194 -0.55 2.50 20.07
N PHE A 195 -0.07 1.28 20.30
CA PHE A 195 -0.13 0.66 21.64
C PHE A 195 0.66 1.44 22.68
N ARG A 196 1.80 2.01 22.32
CA ARG A 196 2.62 2.78 23.26
C ARG A 196 1.96 4.08 23.69
N PHE A 197 1.28 4.79 22.78
CA PHE A 197 0.72 6.12 23.07
C PHE A 197 -0.78 6.13 23.34
N ALA A 198 -1.57 5.30 22.67
CA ALA A 198 -3.03 5.27 22.83
C ALA A 198 -3.51 4.38 23.97
N SER A 199 -2.65 3.52 24.53
CA SER A 199 -3.01 2.64 25.66
C SER A 199 -2.85 3.28 27.04
N SER A 200 -2.45 4.56 27.13
CA SER A 200 -2.44 5.31 28.39
C SER A 200 -3.89 5.59 28.84
N PRO A 201 -4.24 5.41 30.13
CA PRO A 201 -5.63 5.46 30.62
C PRO A 201 -6.14 6.90 30.81
N SER A 202 -6.12 7.72 29.76
CA SER A 202 -6.82 9.01 29.72
C SER A 202 -7.99 8.95 28.75
N ARG A 203 -8.91 8.00 28.99
CA ARG A 203 -10.18 7.98 28.31
C ARG A 203 -11.24 8.63 29.20
N HIS A 204 -11.98 9.52 28.63
CA HIS A 204 -13.13 10.26 29.17
C HIS A 204 -12.76 11.53 29.96
N LEU A 205 -12.59 12.62 29.23
CA LEU A 205 -13.11 13.91 29.57
C LEU A 205 -13.99 14.39 28.42
#